data_819b6038cd4bdee8b63527e15528dc4c
#
_entry.id   819b6038cd4bdee8b63527e15528dc4c
#
_cell.length_a   1.000
_cell.length_b   1.000
_cell.length_c   1.000
_cell.angle_alpha   90.00
_cell.angle_beta   90.00
_cell.angle_gamma   90.00
#
_symmetry.space_group_name_H-M   'P 1'
#
loop_
_entity.id
_entity.type
_entity.pdbx_description
1 polymer ?
#
loop_
_entity_poly.entity_id
_entity_poly.type
_entity_poly.pdbx_seq_one_letter_code
_entity_poly.pdbx_strand_id
1 'polypeptide(L)'
;MMTQSVLLFSNDKIFNEIISDSFLGSGIYKLQIISEFMSKKNIVKFNENDIPVLLVSKKNNLDDFVIFLSNQSYKGIYIVFGLKKEERNFTENKAIFIDIPFSLIELMQALHSIKIQRREVEYHDIKFKKIFLNMTSKSIGNSKVSIKLTDKEVKILWHLVKEENSIVKPEK
;
A
#
# COMPACT_ATOMS: atom_id res chain seq x y z
N MET A 1 15.38 -6.80 -4.55
CA MET A 1 14.38 -5.76 -4.20
C MET A 1 13.07 -6.20 -4.81
N MET A 2 11.99 -6.37 -4.05
CA MET A 2 10.68 -6.66 -4.64
C MET A 2 10.15 -5.39 -5.32
N THR A 3 9.92 -5.46 -6.62
CA THR A 3 9.32 -4.38 -7.40
C THR A 3 7.85 -4.29 -7.03
N GLN A 4 7.37 -3.12 -6.64
CA GLN A 4 5.98 -2.91 -6.25
C GLN A 4 5.13 -2.69 -7.50
N SER A 5 3.95 -3.34 -7.60
CA SER A 5 3.06 -3.17 -8.73
C SER A 5 2.07 -2.03 -8.50
N VAL A 6 1.90 -1.18 -9.50
CA VAL A 6 0.87 -0.13 -9.55
C VAL A 6 -0.18 -0.56 -10.57
N LEU A 7 -1.42 -0.72 -10.12
CA LEU A 7 -2.55 -1.14 -10.96
C LEU A 7 -3.39 0.10 -11.30
N LEU A 8 -3.25 0.62 -12.51
CA LEU A 8 -3.96 1.81 -12.98
C LEU A 8 -5.30 1.41 -13.60
N PHE A 9 -6.39 1.81 -12.99
CA PHE A 9 -7.76 1.63 -13.48
C PHE A 9 -8.21 2.89 -14.21
N SER A 10 -8.12 2.88 -15.52
CA SER A 10 -8.44 4.02 -16.37
C SER A 10 -8.79 3.59 -17.80
N ASN A 11 -9.81 4.24 -18.37
CA ASN A 11 -10.17 4.12 -19.79
C ASN A 11 -9.66 5.30 -20.64
N ASP A 12 -9.00 6.28 -20.01
CA ASP A 12 -8.44 7.44 -20.69
C ASP A 12 -7.07 7.10 -21.27
N LYS A 13 -6.98 7.05 -22.60
CA LYS A 13 -5.76 6.68 -23.32
C LYS A 13 -4.63 7.68 -23.08
N ILE A 14 -4.95 8.98 -23.12
CA ILE A 14 -3.94 10.06 -22.94
C ILE A 14 -3.38 10.00 -21.53
N PHE A 15 -4.24 9.86 -20.51
CA PHE A 15 -3.82 9.71 -19.12
C PHE A 15 -2.95 8.46 -18.94
N ASN A 16 -3.34 7.34 -19.56
CA ASN A 16 -2.59 6.10 -19.50
C ASN A 16 -1.19 6.22 -20.11
N GLU A 17 -1.04 6.94 -21.24
CA GLU A 17 0.25 7.21 -21.87
C GLU A 17 1.12 8.08 -20.96
N ILE A 18 0.60 9.19 -20.43
CA ILE A 18 1.33 10.09 -19.54
C ILE A 18 1.85 9.32 -18.31
N ILE A 19 1.00 8.51 -17.69
CA ILE A 19 1.42 7.70 -16.53
C ILE A 19 2.45 6.64 -16.93
N SER A 20 2.26 5.96 -18.06
CA SER A 20 3.21 4.94 -18.55
C SER A 20 4.59 5.52 -18.78
N ASP A 21 4.68 6.66 -19.46
CA ASP A 21 5.95 7.35 -19.73
C ASP A 21 6.64 7.77 -18.42
N SER A 22 5.85 8.20 -17.44
CA SER A 22 6.34 8.59 -16.12
C SER A 22 6.97 7.43 -15.35
N PHE A 23 6.55 6.20 -15.62
CA PHE A 23 7.08 5.00 -14.96
C PHE A 23 8.22 4.33 -15.76
N LEU A 24 8.38 4.66 -17.06
CA LEU A 24 9.41 4.18 -17.95
C LEU A 24 10.79 4.56 -17.45
N GLY A 25 11.49 4.08 -16.69
CA GLY A 25 12.83 4.47 -16.19
C GLY A 25 12.93 4.55 -14.68
N SER A 26 11.81 4.47 -13.97
CA SER A 26 11.86 4.50 -12.49
C SER A 26 12.47 3.23 -11.90
N GLY A 27 12.34 2.07 -12.54
CA GLY A 27 12.82 0.76 -12.07
C GLY A 27 12.26 0.32 -10.69
N ILE A 28 11.52 1.20 -10.03
CA ILE A 28 11.01 1.03 -8.66
C ILE A 28 9.62 0.39 -8.67
N TYR A 29 8.80 0.79 -9.65
CA TYR A 29 7.41 0.36 -9.78
C TYR A 29 7.18 -0.34 -11.11
N LYS A 30 6.32 -1.36 -11.10
CA LYS A 30 5.80 -2.00 -12.31
C LYS A 30 4.38 -1.51 -12.53
N LEU A 31 4.12 -0.81 -13.65
CA LEU A 31 2.78 -0.35 -14.00
C LEU A 31 2.02 -1.42 -14.78
N GLN A 32 0.76 -1.63 -14.42
CA GLN A 32 -0.20 -2.42 -15.18
C GLN A 32 -1.48 -1.61 -15.36
N ILE A 33 -1.91 -1.42 -16.61
CA ILE A 33 -3.13 -0.68 -16.94
C ILE A 33 -4.30 -1.65 -17.09
N ILE A 34 -5.44 -1.31 -16.48
CA ILE A 34 -6.68 -2.09 -16.47
C ILE A 34 -7.79 -1.20 -17.00
N SER A 35 -8.15 -1.39 -18.27
CA SER A 35 -9.11 -0.52 -18.97
C SER A 35 -10.57 -0.86 -18.72
N GLU A 36 -10.91 -2.10 -18.37
CA GLU A 36 -12.30 -2.57 -18.23
C GLU A 36 -12.52 -3.32 -16.91
N PHE A 37 -12.27 -2.66 -15.78
CA PHE A 37 -12.36 -3.33 -14.48
C PHE A 37 -13.81 -3.67 -14.07
N MET A 38 -14.81 -3.02 -14.67
CA MET A 38 -16.23 -3.30 -14.39
C MET A 38 -16.78 -4.46 -15.22
N SER A 39 -16.03 -4.99 -16.21
CA SER A 39 -16.51 -6.14 -16.96
C SER A 39 -16.37 -7.41 -16.10
N LYS A 40 -17.45 -8.19 -16.01
CA LYS A 40 -17.49 -9.48 -15.27
C LYS A 40 -16.41 -10.50 -15.70
N LYS A 41 -15.67 -10.21 -16.78
CA LYS A 41 -14.63 -11.08 -17.34
C LYS A 41 -13.23 -10.82 -16.80
N ASN A 42 -12.98 -9.66 -16.20
CA ASN A 42 -11.65 -9.31 -15.72
C ASN A 42 -11.49 -9.64 -14.23
N ILE A 43 -11.05 -10.85 -13.94
CA ILE A 43 -10.64 -11.23 -12.59
C ILE A 43 -9.21 -10.69 -12.38
N VAL A 44 -9.12 -9.51 -11.79
CA VAL A 44 -7.83 -8.96 -11.35
C VAL A 44 -7.52 -9.55 -9.97
N LYS A 45 -6.48 -10.37 -9.89
CA LYS A 45 -6.02 -10.84 -8.59
C LYS A 45 -5.07 -9.81 -8.00
N PHE A 46 -5.45 -9.24 -6.87
CA PHE A 46 -4.58 -8.34 -6.09
C PHE A 46 -3.60 -9.15 -5.26
N ASN A 47 -2.34 -8.72 -5.29
CA ASN A 47 -1.34 -9.12 -4.31
C ASN A 47 -1.29 -8.07 -3.20
N GLU A 48 -0.80 -8.43 -2.02
CA GLU A 48 -0.68 -7.51 -0.88
C GLU A 48 0.17 -6.27 -1.19
N ASN A 49 1.10 -6.39 -2.14
CA ASN A 49 2.01 -5.31 -2.54
C ASN A 49 1.47 -4.43 -3.68
N ASP A 50 0.32 -4.76 -4.27
CA ASP A 50 -0.25 -3.98 -5.36
C ASP A 50 -0.85 -2.67 -4.84
N ILE A 51 -0.62 -1.56 -5.56
CA ILE A 51 -1.22 -0.26 -5.26
C ILE A 51 -2.26 0.04 -6.34
N PRO A 52 -3.56 -0.04 -6.02
CA PRO A 52 -4.61 0.38 -6.94
C PRO A 52 -4.61 1.90 -7.11
N VAL A 53 -4.71 2.36 -8.35
CA VAL A 53 -4.80 3.76 -8.75
C VAL A 53 -6.00 3.91 -9.67
N LEU A 54 -6.97 4.75 -9.31
CA LEU A 54 -8.19 4.98 -10.07
C LEU A 54 -8.19 6.39 -10.66
N LEU A 55 -8.46 6.51 -11.97
CA LEU A 55 -8.89 7.76 -12.58
C LEU A 55 -10.43 7.84 -12.57
N VAL A 56 -10.96 8.80 -11.82
CA VAL A 56 -12.40 9.02 -11.73
C VAL A 56 -12.83 10.05 -12.77
N SER A 57 -13.70 9.64 -13.68
CA SER A 57 -14.39 10.55 -14.62
C SER A 57 -15.76 10.97 -14.12
N LYS A 58 -16.39 10.18 -13.25
CA LYS A 58 -17.72 10.41 -12.62
C LYS A 58 -17.73 9.80 -11.21
N LYS A 59 -18.48 10.42 -10.28
CA LYS A 59 -18.57 9.96 -8.88
C LYS A 59 -18.94 8.47 -8.73
N ASN A 60 -19.87 7.98 -9.51
CA ASN A 60 -20.31 6.59 -9.47
C ASN A 60 -19.16 5.60 -9.70
N ASN A 61 -18.12 6.00 -10.44
CA ASN A 61 -16.96 5.14 -10.67
C ASN A 61 -16.16 4.87 -9.40
N LEU A 62 -16.16 5.78 -8.42
CA LEU A 62 -15.48 5.57 -7.15
C LEU A 62 -16.22 4.52 -6.29
N ASP A 63 -17.54 4.65 -6.18
CA ASP A 63 -18.34 3.73 -5.37
C ASP A 63 -18.24 2.30 -5.91
N ASP A 64 -18.34 2.15 -7.24
CA ASP A 64 -18.16 0.87 -7.92
C ASP A 64 -16.74 0.30 -7.72
N PHE A 65 -15.74 1.16 -7.73
CA PHE A 65 -14.35 0.75 -7.48
C PHE A 65 -14.13 0.28 -6.05
N VAL A 66 -14.69 0.98 -5.08
CA VAL A 66 -14.64 0.59 -3.66
C VAL A 66 -15.32 -0.76 -3.43
N ILE A 67 -16.48 -0.97 -4.04
CA ILE A 67 -17.18 -2.26 -4.01
C ILE A 67 -16.31 -3.35 -4.65
N PHE A 68 -15.69 -3.04 -5.80
CA PHE A 68 -14.80 -3.96 -6.48
C PHE A 68 -13.60 -4.35 -5.59
N LEU A 69 -12.91 -3.37 -4.96
CA LEU A 69 -11.80 -3.64 -4.04
C LEU A 69 -12.23 -4.49 -2.84
N SER A 70 -13.41 -4.22 -2.30
CA SER A 70 -13.99 -4.96 -1.17
C SER A 70 -14.27 -6.42 -1.55
N ASN A 71 -14.81 -6.66 -2.74
CA ASN A 71 -15.07 -7.99 -3.27
C ASN A 71 -13.80 -8.80 -3.49
N GLN A 72 -12.67 -8.11 -3.76
CA GLN A 72 -11.34 -8.71 -3.86
C GLN A 72 -10.64 -8.86 -2.50
N SER A 73 -11.34 -8.55 -1.40
CA SER A 73 -10.77 -8.53 -0.04
C SER A 73 -9.55 -7.62 0.12
N TYR A 74 -9.42 -6.61 -0.74
CA TYR A 74 -8.34 -5.64 -0.66
C TYR A 74 -8.54 -4.69 0.53
N LYS A 75 -7.56 -4.64 1.43
CA LYS A 75 -7.59 -3.82 2.65
C LYS A 75 -6.58 -2.68 2.65
N GLY A 76 -5.80 -2.55 1.59
CA GLY A 76 -4.72 -1.55 1.48
C GLY A 76 -5.20 -0.15 1.13
N ILE A 77 -4.23 0.75 0.97
CA ILE A 77 -4.43 2.13 0.56
C ILE A 77 -4.44 2.19 -0.98
N TYR A 78 -5.29 3.03 -1.53
CA TYR A 78 -5.40 3.27 -2.97
C TYR A 78 -5.34 4.76 -3.30
N ILE A 79 -5.03 5.10 -4.56
CA ILE A 79 -4.95 6.48 -5.04
C ILE A 79 -6.13 6.76 -5.98
N VAL A 80 -6.69 7.95 -5.86
CA VAL A 80 -7.82 8.41 -6.68
C VAL A 80 -7.48 9.74 -7.32
N PHE A 81 -7.57 9.81 -8.65
CA PHE A 81 -7.41 11.04 -9.42
C PHE A 81 -8.75 11.61 -9.87
N GLY A 82 -8.84 12.92 -9.94
CA GLY A 82 -9.92 13.63 -10.62
C GLY A 82 -11.22 13.82 -9.85
N LEU A 83 -11.28 13.41 -8.59
CA LEU A 83 -12.46 13.64 -7.77
C LEU A 83 -12.40 15.02 -7.12
N LYS A 84 -13.45 15.84 -7.30
CA LYS A 84 -13.56 17.17 -6.68
C LYS A 84 -13.64 17.07 -5.16
N LYS A 85 -13.12 18.08 -4.45
CA LYS A 85 -13.06 18.09 -2.98
C LYS A 85 -14.43 17.89 -2.32
N GLU A 86 -15.49 18.48 -2.92
CA GLU A 86 -16.87 18.40 -2.43
C GLU A 86 -17.48 17.00 -2.56
N GLU A 87 -16.93 16.18 -3.45
CA GLU A 87 -17.39 14.82 -3.73
C GLU A 87 -16.68 13.75 -2.91
N ARG A 88 -15.63 14.15 -2.14
CA ARG A 88 -14.85 13.23 -1.31
C ARG A 88 -15.60 12.92 -0.03
N ASN A 89 -16.11 11.70 0.09
CA ASN A 89 -16.64 11.24 1.36
C ASN A 89 -15.47 10.88 2.27
N PHE A 90 -15.27 11.64 3.34
CA PHE A 90 -14.15 11.50 4.30
C PHE A 90 -14.20 10.21 5.15
N THR A 91 -15.17 9.32 4.92
CA THR A 91 -15.33 8.09 5.69
C THR A 91 -14.31 6.99 5.36
N GLU A 92 -13.53 7.16 4.29
CA GLU A 92 -12.54 6.18 3.90
C GLU A 92 -11.11 6.66 4.13
N ASN A 93 -10.58 6.40 5.32
CA ASN A 93 -9.18 6.65 5.69
C ASN A 93 -8.13 5.92 4.83
N LYS A 94 -8.55 5.31 3.71
CA LYS A 94 -7.70 4.49 2.85
C LYS A 94 -7.43 5.08 1.47
N ALA A 95 -8.08 6.18 1.12
CA ALA A 95 -7.89 6.82 -0.17
C ALA A 95 -6.94 8.02 -0.09
N ILE A 96 -5.95 8.08 -0.98
CA ILE A 96 -5.16 9.29 -1.23
C ILE A 96 -5.72 9.94 -2.49
N PHE A 97 -6.23 11.17 -2.35
CA PHE A 97 -6.80 11.92 -3.46
C PHE A 97 -5.75 12.86 -4.06
N ILE A 98 -5.63 12.81 -5.39
CA ILE A 98 -4.77 13.71 -6.17
C ILE A 98 -5.67 14.49 -7.14
N ASP A 99 -5.55 15.82 -7.08
CA ASP A 99 -6.31 16.73 -7.94
C ASP A 99 -5.78 16.69 -9.39
N ILE A 100 -6.61 17.03 -10.37
CA ILE A 100 -6.20 17.21 -11.77
C ILE A 100 -6.32 18.72 -12.09
N PRO A 101 -5.30 19.34 -12.68
CA PRO A 101 -4.00 18.80 -13.10
C PRO A 101 -3.08 18.47 -11.93
N PHE A 102 -2.23 17.45 -12.06
CA PHE A 102 -1.28 16.99 -11.06
C PHE A 102 0.16 17.07 -11.57
N SER A 103 1.11 17.08 -10.65
CA SER A 103 2.52 16.89 -10.95
C SER A 103 2.93 15.43 -10.75
N LEU A 104 3.92 14.97 -11.54
CA LEU A 104 4.49 13.63 -11.34
C LEU A 104 5.05 13.48 -9.91
N ILE A 105 5.57 14.56 -9.33
CA ILE A 105 6.10 14.57 -7.97
C ILE A 105 5.01 14.21 -6.96
N GLU A 106 3.78 14.74 -7.09
CA GLU A 106 2.66 14.41 -6.20
C GLU A 106 2.30 12.93 -6.27
N LEU A 107 2.25 12.34 -7.48
CA LEU A 107 2.02 10.91 -7.64
C LEU A 107 3.13 10.09 -6.97
N MET A 108 4.40 10.43 -7.21
CA MET A 108 5.54 9.72 -6.63
C MET A 108 5.58 9.84 -5.10
N GLN A 109 5.24 11.00 -4.55
CA GLN A 109 5.10 11.22 -3.11
C GLN A 109 3.97 10.37 -2.51
N ALA A 110 2.82 10.29 -3.18
CA ALA A 110 1.71 9.44 -2.75
C ALA A 110 2.10 7.96 -2.73
N LEU A 111 2.75 7.48 -3.79
CA LEU A 111 3.25 6.10 -3.85
C LEU A 111 4.30 5.82 -2.77
N HIS A 112 5.19 6.77 -2.52
CA HIS A 112 6.21 6.65 -1.48
C HIS A 112 5.60 6.62 -0.07
N SER A 113 4.60 7.46 0.20
CA SER A 113 3.88 7.46 1.48
C SER A 113 3.17 6.13 1.75
N ILE A 114 2.54 5.54 0.74
CA ILE A 114 1.94 4.20 0.85
C ILE A 114 2.99 3.15 1.20
N LYS A 115 4.16 3.22 0.56
CA LYS A 115 5.27 2.30 0.82
C LYS A 115 5.79 2.41 2.26
N ILE A 116 5.91 3.65 2.77
CA ILE A 116 6.31 3.89 4.16
C ILE A 116 5.25 3.34 5.11
N GLN A 117 3.98 3.69 4.93
CA GLN A 117 2.88 3.24 5.79
C GLN A 117 2.77 1.71 5.82
N ARG A 118 2.94 1.03 4.67
CA ARG A 118 2.98 -0.44 4.64
C ARG A 118 4.15 -1.01 5.41
N ARG A 119 5.33 -0.42 5.27
CA ARG A 119 6.49 -0.81 6.07
C ARG A 119 6.26 -0.59 7.56
N GLU A 120 5.68 0.52 7.93
CA GLU A 120 5.32 0.79 9.33
C GLU A 120 4.35 -0.27 9.87
N VAL A 121 3.34 -0.68 9.12
CA VAL A 121 2.42 -1.76 9.52
C VAL A 121 3.15 -3.10 9.63
N GLU A 122 4.05 -3.42 8.69
CA GLU A 122 4.89 -4.62 8.78
C GLU A 122 5.84 -4.60 9.99
N TYR A 123 6.28 -3.39 10.41
CA TYR A 123 7.17 -3.19 11.56
C TYR A 123 6.42 -3.01 12.89
N HIS A 124 5.09 -2.75 12.87
CA HIS A 124 4.38 -2.38 14.07
C HIS A 124 4.15 -3.55 15.02
N ASP A 125 3.74 -4.70 14.51
CA ASP A 125 3.41 -5.86 15.35
C ASP A 125 3.89 -7.17 14.75
N ILE A 126 5.00 -7.67 15.24
CA ILE A 126 5.43 -9.03 14.93
C ILE A 126 4.78 -9.97 15.93
N LYS A 127 3.89 -10.82 15.45
CA LYS A 127 3.25 -11.85 16.26
C LYS A 127 4.04 -13.14 16.22
N PHE A 128 4.61 -13.53 17.34
CA PHE A 128 5.24 -14.83 17.52
C PHE A 128 4.45 -15.66 18.53
N LYS A 129 3.67 -16.64 18.03
CA LYS A 129 2.74 -17.46 18.86
C LYS A 129 1.75 -16.58 19.63
N LYS A 130 1.93 -16.47 20.95
CA LYS A 130 1.09 -15.66 21.87
C LYS A 130 1.73 -14.33 22.26
N ILE A 131 2.88 -13.99 21.70
CA ILE A 131 3.65 -12.79 22.03
C ILE A 131 3.59 -11.81 20.87
N PHE A 132 3.49 -10.52 21.16
CA PHE A 132 3.52 -9.42 20.20
C PHE A 132 4.74 -8.57 20.46
N LEU A 133 5.56 -8.34 19.46
CA LEU A 133 6.65 -7.37 19.49
C LEU A 133 6.20 -6.13 18.74
N ASN A 134 5.98 -5.02 19.44
CA ASN A 134 5.65 -3.74 18.84
C ASN A 134 6.91 -2.89 18.71
N MET A 135 7.30 -2.62 17.46
CA MET A 135 8.53 -1.88 17.14
C MET A 135 8.41 -0.40 17.48
N THR A 136 7.23 0.20 17.34
CA THR A 136 7.00 1.63 17.55
C THR A 136 6.96 1.96 19.04
N SER A 137 6.20 1.19 19.81
CA SER A 137 6.15 1.37 21.28
C SER A 137 7.35 0.75 21.98
N LYS A 138 8.23 0.04 21.24
CA LYS A 138 9.39 -0.69 21.76
C LYS A 138 9.00 -1.61 22.91
N SER A 139 7.99 -2.43 22.69
CA SER A 139 7.44 -3.29 23.72
C SER A 139 7.21 -4.71 23.22
N ILE A 140 7.39 -5.67 24.13
CA ILE A 140 7.08 -7.09 23.91
C ILE A 140 6.08 -7.53 24.96
N GLY A 141 5.09 -8.29 24.57
CA GLY A 141 4.10 -8.75 25.51
C GLY A 141 3.03 -9.65 24.93
N ASN A 142 2.04 -9.92 25.74
CA ASN A 142 0.82 -10.62 25.35
C ASN A 142 -0.40 -9.76 25.75
N SER A 143 -1.61 -10.29 25.60
CA SER A 143 -2.84 -9.59 25.98
C SER A 143 -2.93 -9.14 27.46
N LYS A 144 -2.07 -9.66 28.33
CA LYS A 144 -2.13 -9.40 29.79
C LYS A 144 -0.93 -8.60 30.32
N VAL A 145 0.25 -8.75 29.73
CA VAL A 145 1.50 -8.15 30.22
C VAL A 145 2.29 -7.60 29.04
N SER A 146 2.81 -6.38 29.18
CA SER A 146 3.70 -5.74 28.20
C SER A 146 4.95 -5.20 28.94
N ILE A 147 6.12 -5.44 28.35
CA ILE A 147 7.42 -5.01 28.86
C ILE A 147 8.04 -4.06 27.85
N LYS A 148 8.53 -2.92 28.28
CA LYS A 148 9.29 -1.99 27.43
C LYS A 148 10.71 -2.50 27.19
N LEU A 149 11.17 -2.32 25.97
CA LEU A 149 12.49 -2.71 25.49
C LEU A 149 13.32 -1.48 25.13
N THR A 150 14.62 -1.62 25.22
CA THR A 150 15.58 -0.65 24.67
C THR A 150 15.66 -0.80 23.14
N ASP A 151 16.20 0.21 22.45
CA ASP A 151 16.40 0.18 20.98
C ASP A 151 17.24 -1.01 20.51
N LYS A 152 18.24 -1.40 21.31
CA LYS A 152 19.10 -2.56 21.01
C LYS A 152 18.34 -3.87 21.15
N GLU A 153 17.55 -4.04 22.19
CA GLU A 153 16.76 -5.24 22.43
C GLU A 153 15.68 -5.43 21.35
N VAL A 154 15.00 -4.35 20.96
CA VAL A 154 14.02 -4.39 19.86
C VAL A 154 14.67 -4.85 18.56
N LYS A 155 15.83 -4.29 18.19
CA LYS A 155 16.57 -4.67 16.98
C LYS A 155 17.00 -6.13 17.00
N ILE A 156 17.54 -6.59 18.13
CA ILE A 156 17.97 -7.98 18.28
C ILE A 156 16.77 -8.93 18.14
N LEU A 157 15.68 -8.66 18.86
CA LEU A 157 14.47 -9.49 18.80
C LEU A 157 13.87 -9.51 17.39
N TRP A 158 13.86 -8.36 16.71
CA TRP A 158 13.39 -8.27 15.32
C TRP A 158 14.20 -9.16 14.38
N HIS A 159 15.53 -9.13 14.48
CA HIS A 159 16.41 -9.99 13.69
C HIS A 159 16.15 -11.48 14.00
N LEU A 160 16.03 -11.83 15.27
CA LEU A 160 15.77 -13.21 15.68
C LEU A 160 14.44 -13.76 15.16
N VAL A 161 13.39 -12.94 15.15
CA VAL A 161 12.08 -13.35 14.67
C VAL A 161 12.04 -13.44 13.14
N LYS A 162 12.75 -12.53 12.44
CA LYS A 162 12.84 -12.51 10.98
C LYS A 162 13.62 -13.70 10.42
N GLU A 163 14.63 -14.13 11.12
CA GLU A 163 15.51 -15.26 10.79
C GLU A 163 15.01 -16.59 11.41
N GLU A 164 13.70 -16.73 11.52
CA GLU A 164 13.07 -17.94 12.03
C GLU A 164 13.61 -19.19 11.29
N ASN A 165 14.31 -20.07 12.02
CA ASN A 165 15.04 -21.27 11.52
C ASN A 165 16.44 -21.03 10.92
N SER A 166 17.05 -19.88 11.03
CA SER A 166 18.46 -19.67 10.71
C SER A 166 19.30 -19.36 11.95
N ILE A 167 20.59 -19.70 11.89
CA ILE A 167 21.53 -19.35 12.97
C ILE A 167 21.97 -17.91 12.76
N VAL A 168 21.50 -16.99 13.61
CA VAL A 168 21.96 -15.60 13.59
C VAL A 168 23.35 -15.53 14.19
N LYS A 169 24.36 -15.23 13.37
CA LYS A 169 25.74 -14.99 13.83
C LYS A 169 25.88 -13.54 14.26
N PRO A 170 26.52 -13.25 15.41
CA PRO A 170 26.83 -11.87 15.77
C PRO A 170 27.80 -11.28 14.73
N GLU A 171 27.43 -10.14 14.18
CA GLU A 171 28.37 -9.34 13.37
C GLU A 171 29.51 -8.84 14.27
N LYS A 172 30.75 -8.96 13.76
CA LYS A 172 31.97 -8.53 14.46
C LYS A 172 32.08 -7.02 14.47
#